data_68f536187d8ab862d3b595c2224aaf79
#
_entry.id   68f536187d8ab862d3b595c2224aaf79
#
_cell.length_a   1.000
_cell.length_b   1.000
_cell.length_c   1.000
_cell.angle_alpha   90.00
_cell.angle_beta   90.00
_cell.angle_gamma   90.00
#
_symmetry.space_group_name_H-M   'P 1'
#
loop_
_entity.id
_entity.type
_entity.pdbx_description
1 polymer ?
#
loop_
_entity_poly.entity_id
_entity_poly.type
_entity_poly.pdbx_seq_one_letter_code
_entity_poly.pdbx_strand_id
1 'polypeptide(L)'
;MAAESKLKGKRILAVDDEVDILETIEDILDDVDLDTASDYETASRKLKQTRYDLAILDIMGVNGLKLLEEAVERGIPAVMLTAHAINPQTLMESIRKGAISYLPKETLTDLDHLLEDLLTAHEQGQPPWKLLFDKLGNYFNERFGPDWQEKDQEFWSEFSRTYQVSKGIQERLKHDERIIDKGI
;
A
#
# COMPACT_ATOMS: atom_id res chain seq x y z
N MET A 1 -11.84 23.93 14.34
CA MET A 1 -12.41 23.19 13.20
C MET A 1 -11.48 22.10 12.75
N ALA A 2 -12.02 20.93 12.53
CA ALA A 2 -11.22 19.86 11.95
C ALA A 2 -10.91 20.18 10.50
N ALA A 3 -9.69 19.90 10.07
CA ALA A 3 -9.33 20.03 8.66
C ALA A 3 -10.12 19.00 7.85
N GLU A 4 -10.44 19.33 6.62
CA GLU A 4 -11.07 18.38 5.72
C GLU A 4 -10.12 17.21 5.45
N SER A 5 -10.68 16.02 5.32
CA SER A 5 -9.92 14.84 4.96
C SER A 5 -9.28 15.02 3.58
N LYS A 6 -8.03 14.63 3.45
CA LYS A 6 -7.34 14.63 2.15
C LYS A 6 -7.95 13.61 1.19
N LEU A 7 -8.73 12.69 1.72
CA LEU A 7 -9.42 11.68 0.91
C LEU A 7 -10.72 12.22 0.30
N LYS A 8 -11.23 13.34 0.80
CA LYS A 8 -12.51 13.87 0.35
C LYS A 8 -12.52 14.11 -1.17
N GLY A 9 -13.50 13.52 -1.82
CA GLY A 9 -13.66 13.64 -3.27
C GLY A 9 -12.69 12.79 -4.09
N LYS A 10 -11.77 12.07 -3.45
CA LYS A 10 -10.89 11.14 -4.15
C LYS A 10 -11.69 9.96 -4.67
N ARG A 11 -11.33 9.47 -5.85
CA ARG A 11 -11.97 8.29 -6.41
C ARG A 11 -11.15 7.06 -6.07
N ILE A 12 -11.75 6.15 -5.31
CA ILE A 12 -11.07 4.97 -4.77
C ILE A 12 -11.82 3.71 -5.22
N LEU A 13 -11.07 2.71 -5.70
CA LEU A 13 -11.62 1.39 -5.98
C LEU A 13 -11.22 0.45 -4.86
N ALA A 14 -12.20 -0.20 -4.23
CA ALA A 14 -11.97 -1.24 -3.22
C ALA A 14 -12.40 -2.59 -3.78
N VAL A 15 -11.53 -3.57 -3.69
CA VAL A 15 -11.75 -4.91 -4.25
C VAL A 15 -11.56 -5.95 -3.16
N ASP A 16 -12.62 -6.71 -2.87
CA ASP A 16 -12.60 -7.79 -1.89
C ASP A 16 -13.78 -8.71 -2.19
N ASP A 17 -13.60 -10.03 -2.10
CA ASP A 17 -14.69 -10.98 -2.31
C ASP A 17 -15.62 -11.08 -1.10
N GLU A 18 -15.21 -10.53 0.04
CA GLU A 18 -16.05 -10.45 1.23
C GLU A 18 -16.85 -9.15 1.22
N VAL A 19 -18.16 -9.26 0.99
CA VAL A 19 -19.06 -8.09 0.90
C VAL A 19 -19.05 -7.28 2.21
N ASP A 20 -18.94 -7.97 3.34
CA ASP A 20 -18.90 -7.29 4.65
C ASP A 20 -17.70 -6.34 4.76
N ILE A 21 -16.56 -6.73 4.18
CA ILE A 21 -15.37 -5.87 4.17
C ILE A 21 -15.62 -4.64 3.30
N LEU A 22 -16.23 -4.81 2.14
CA LEU A 22 -16.56 -3.69 1.26
C LEU A 22 -17.52 -2.72 1.94
N GLU A 23 -18.52 -3.23 2.64
CA GLU A 23 -19.47 -2.40 3.39
C GLU A 23 -18.76 -1.63 4.52
N THR A 24 -17.84 -2.28 5.22
CA THR A 24 -17.04 -1.62 6.26
C THR A 24 -16.19 -0.50 5.68
N ILE A 25 -15.58 -0.73 4.53
CA ILE A 25 -14.79 0.29 3.85
C ILE A 25 -15.68 1.48 3.45
N GLU A 26 -16.87 1.21 2.92
CA GLU A 26 -17.83 2.25 2.58
C GLU A 26 -18.20 3.12 3.78
N ASP A 27 -18.43 2.48 4.92
CA ASP A 27 -18.79 3.20 6.14
C ASP A 27 -17.64 4.08 6.65
N ILE A 28 -16.42 3.61 6.53
CA ILE A 28 -15.23 4.35 7.01
C ILE A 28 -14.87 5.48 6.04
N LEU A 29 -14.95 5.22 4.74
CA LEU A 29 -14.57 6.19 3.70
C LEU A 29 -15.82 6.88 3.13
N ASP A 30 -16.60 7.51 3.98
CA ASP A 30 -17.91 8.07 3.63
C ASP A 30 -17.84 9.36 2.82
N ASP A 31 -16.69 10.01 2.77
CA ASP A 31 -16.53 11.27 2.02
C ASP A 31 -15.70 11.10 0.73
N VAL A 32 -15.43 9.86 0.32
CA VAL A 32 -14.74 9.58 -0.94
C VAL A 32 -15.74 9.11 -2.00
N ASP A 33 -15.34 9.22 -3.26
CA ASP A 33 -16.08 8.62 -4.38
C ASP A 33 -15.62 7.15 -4.47
N LEU A 34 -16.27 6.27 -3.73
CA LEU A 34 -15.89 4.88 -3.61
C LEU A 34 -16.60 4.02 -4.64
N ASP A 35 -15.83 3.23 -5.38
CA ASP A 35 -16.32 2.20 -6.26
C ASP A 35 -15.86 0.86 -5.69
N THR A 36 -16.65 -0.20 -5.85
CA THR A 36 -16.31 -1.51 -5.31
C THR A 36 -16.39 -2.59 -6.37
N ALA A 37 -15.65 -3.66 -6.17
CA ALA A 37 -15.72 -4.87 -6.98
C ALA A 37 -15.45 -6.08 -6.10
N SER A 38 -16.18 -7.17 -6.34
CA SER A 38 -16.06 -8.38 -5.53
C SER A 38 -15.40 -9.54 -6.28
N ASP A 39 -14.94 -9.31 -7.51
CA ASP A 39 -14.25 -10.32 -8.31
C ASP A 39 -13.20 -9.67 -9.20
N TYR A 40 -12.28 -10.50 -9.71
CA TYR A 40 -11.19 -10.06 -10.53
C TYR A 40 -11.67 -9.38 -11.83
N GLU A 41 -12.60 -10.00 -12.53
CA GLU A 41 -13.01 -9.52 -13.84
C GLU A 41 -13.65 -8.13 -13.76
N THR A 42 -14.52 -7.93 -12.79
CA THR A 42 -15.16 -6.63 -12.56
C THR A 42 -14.11 -5.58 -12.18
N ALA A 43 -13.20 -5.92 -11.28
CA ALA A 43 -12.14 -5.01 -10.85
C ALA A 43 -11.21 -4.64 -12.01
N SER A 44 -10.79 -5.62 -12.78
CA SER A 44 -9.91 -5.39 -13.94
C SER A 44 -10.57 -4.46 -14.97
N ARG A 45 -11.85 -4.70 -15.25
CA ARG A 45 -12.61 -3.85 -16.18
C ARG A 45 -12.67 -2.42 -15.67
N LYS A 46 -12.97 -2.24 -14.37
CA LYS A 46 -13.05 -0.91 -13.77
C LYS A 46 -11.71 -0.18 -13.80
N LEU A 47 -10.62 -0.88 -13.53
CA LEU A 47 -9.28 -0.29 -13.63
C LEU A 47 -8.96 0.20 -15.03
N LYS A 48 -9.47 -0.49 -16.06
CA LYS A 48 -9.26 -0.10 -17.45
C LYS A 48 -10.13 1.08 -17.88
N GLN A 49 -11.31 1.20 -17.31
CA GLN A 49 -12.31 2.17 -17.76
C GLN A 49 -12.30 3.47 -16.95
N THR A 50 -11.81 3.44 -15.73
CA THR A 50 -11.90 4.58 -14.80
C THR A 50 -10.54 4.87 -14.21
N ARG A 51 -10.21 6.14 -14.11
CA ARG A 51 -8.98 6.54 -13.42
C ARG A 51 -9.27 6.75 -11.95
N TYR A 52 -8.63 5.96 -11.13
CA TYR A 52 -8.75 6.06 -9.67
C TYR A 52 -7.55 6.77 -9.09
N ASP A 53 -7.76 7.44 -7.97
CA ASP A 53 -6.67 8.04 -7.19
C ASP A 53 -5.96 7.00 -6.32
N LEU A 54 -6.66 5.91 -5.99
CA LEU A 54 -6.13 4.84 -5.16
C LEU A 54 -6.93 3.57 -5.40
N ALA A 55 -6.27 2.42 -5.32
CA ALA A 55 -6.93 1.11 -5.30
C ALA A 55 -6.60 0.40 -3.99
N ILE A 56 -7.59 -0.22 -3.38
CA ILE A 56 -7.46 -1.07 -2.19
C ILE A 56 -7.78 -2.48 -2.64
N LEU A 57 -6.81 -3.39 -2.56
CA LEU A 57 -6.91 -4.71 -3.17
C LEU A 57 -6.69 -5.81 -2.14
N ASP A 58 -7.66 -6.73 -2.03
CA ASP A 58 -7.46 -7.97 -1.28
C ASP A 58 -6.57 -8.90 -2.11
N ILE A 59 -5.70 -9.65 -1.46
CA ILE A 59 -4.77 -10.56 -2.15
C ILE A 59 -5.47 -11.83 -2.61
N MET A 60 -6.24 -12.46 -1.71
CA MET A 60 -6.91 -13.73 -1.98
C MET A 60 -8.33 -13.49 -2.50
N GLY A 61 -8.83 -14.44 -3.27
CA GLY A 61 -10.22 -14.42 -3.74
C GLY A 61 -10.48 -13.58 -4.97
N VAL A 62 -9.71 -12.52 -5.18
CA VAL A 62 -9.87 -11.61 -6.31
C VAL A 62 -8.61 -11.50 -7.18
N ASN A 63 -7.63 -12.37 -6.94
CA ASN A 63 -6.33 -12.32 -7.63
C ASN A 63 -5.69 -10.92 -7.51
N GLY A 64 -5.58 -10.47 -6.25
CA GLY A 64 -5.16 -9.10 -5.94
C GLY A 64 -3.77 -8.75 -6.42
N LEU A 65 -2.82 -9.70 -6.45
CA LEU A 65 -1.48 -9.42 -6.95
C LEU A 65 -1.47 -9.10 -8.44
N LYS A 66 -2.33 -9.75 -9.21
CA LYS A 66 -2.48 -9.44 -10.63
C LYS A 66 -3.17 -8.09 -10.83
N LEU A 67 -4.18 -7.79 -10.02
CA LEU A 67 -4.81 -6.46 -10.04
C LEU A 67 -3.82 -5.38 -9.67
N LEU A 68 -2.92 -5.66 -8.73
CA LEU A 68 -1.84 -4.74 -8.37
C LEU A 68 -0.97 -4.40 -9.59
N GLU A 69 -0.57 -5.41 -10.35
CA GLU A 69 0.21 -5.19 -11.57
C GLU A 69 -0.55 -4.29 -12.56
N GLU A 70 -1.85 -4.54 -12.74
CA GLU A 70 -2.67 -3.74 -13.63
C GLU A 70 -2.79 -2.29 -13.15
N ALA A 71 -2.96 -2.08 -11.85
CA ALA A 71 -3.04 -0.74 -11.28
C ALA A 71 -1.72 0.02 -11.46
N VAL A 72 -0.59 -0.64 -11.17
CA VAL A 72 0.73 -0.04 -11.31
C VAL A 72 1.01 0.36 -12.75
N GLU A 73 0.66 -0.49 -13.71
CA GLU A 73 0.81 -0.17 -15.15
C GLU A 73 0.06 1.09 -15.53
N ARG A 74 -1.04 1.39 -14.85
CA ARG A 74 -1.87 2.56 -15.14
C ARG A 74 -1.52 3.77 -14.27
N GLY A 75 -0.48 3.64 -13.43
CA GLY A 75 -0.08 4.71 -12.55
C GLY A 75 -1.05 4.96 -11.39
N ILE A 76 -1.85 3.96 -11.02
CA ILE A 76 -2.79 4.04 -9.91
C ILE A 76 -2.11 3.50 -8.65
N PRO A 77 -1.92 4.32 -7.61
CA PRO A 77 -1.36 3.83 -6.36
C PRO A 77 -2.24 2.73 -5.77
N ALA A 78 -1.65 1.65 -5.31
CA ALA A 78 -2.41 0.52 -4.80
C ALA A 78 -1.91 0.08 -3.43
N VAL A 79 -2.85 -0.22 -2.54
CA VAL A 79 -2.63 -0.72 -1.19
C VAL A 79 -3.19 -2.14 -1.13
N MET A 80 -2.42 -3.07 -0.58
CA MET A 80 -2.92 -4.42 -0.34
C MET A 80 -3.57 -4.46 1.05
N LEU A 81 -4.75 -5.06 1.13
CA LEU A 81 -5.50 -5.20 2.38
C LEU A 81 -5.87 -6.67 2.53
N THR A 82 -5.34 -7.36 3.55
CA THR A 82 -5.50 -8.81 3.60
C THR A 82 -5.60 -9.34 5.02
N ALA A 83 -6.30 -10.46 5.18
CA ALA A 83 -6.37 -11.23 6.42
C ALA A 83 -5.75 -12.62 6.26
N HIS A 84 -6.10 -13.30 5.18
CA HIS A 84 -5.75 -14.72 5.01
C HIS A 84 -4.37 -14.94 4.40
N ALA A 85 -3.86 -13.96 3.71
CA ALA A 85 -2.57 -14.05 3.02
C ALA A 85 -1.47 -13.26 3.74
N ILE A 86 -1.62 -13.05 5.05
CA ILE A 86 -0.59 -12.33 5.82
C ILE A 86 0.59 -13.26 6.08
N ASN A 87 1.65 -13.06 5.31
CA ASN A 87 2.91 -13.77 5.48
C ASN A 87 4.02 -12.98 4.79
N PRO A 88 5.30 -13.26 5.13
CA PRO A 88 6.40 -12.51 4.54
C PRO A 88 6.47 -12.59 3.02
N GLN A 89 6.08 -13.70 2.43
CA GLN A 89 6.14 -13.90 0.99
C GLN A 89 5.18 -12.97 0.25
N THR A 90 3.94 -12.86 0.71
CA THR A 90 2.98 -11.96 0.07
C THR A 90 3.34 -10.50 0.30
N LEU A 91 3.92 -10.17 1.45
CA LEU A 91 4.44 -8.83 1.70
C LEU A 91 5.55 -8.49 0.70
N MET A 92 6.53 -9.39 0.53
CA MET A 92 7.62 -9.17 -0.40
C MET A 92 7.13 -9.07 -1.85
N GLU A 93 6.18 -9.92 -2.24
CA GLU A 93 5.59 -9.87 -3.58
C GLU A 93 4.88 -8.54 -3.81
N SER A 94 4.15 -8.05 -2.81
CA SER A 94 3.45 -6.77 -2.90
C SER A 94 4.44 -5.63 -3.11
N ILE A 95 5.56 -5.65 -2.40
CA ILE A 95 6.62 -4.66 -2.56
C ILE A 95 7.23 -4.73 -3.97
N ARG A 96 7.57 -5.94 -4.43
CA ARG A 96 8.17 -6.13 -5.75
C ARG A 96 7.27 -5.66 -6.87
N LYS A 97 5.98 -5.86 -6.73
CA LYS A 97 4.99 -5.50 -7.75
C LYS A 97 4.55 -4.04 -7.68
N GLY A 98 5.04 -3.30 -6.70
CA GLY A 98 4.86 -1.86 -6.67
C GLY A 98 3.72 -1.33 -5.80
N ALA A 99 3.18 -2.14 -4.88
CA ALA A 99 2.20 -1.64 -3.91
C ALA A 99 2.82 -0.54 -3.05
N ILE A 100 2.03 0.43 -2.66
CA ILE A 100 2.51 1.49 -1.76
C ILE A 100 2.37 1.11 -0.29
N SER A 101 1.56 0.10 0.03
CA SER A 101 1.46 -0.42 1.40
C SER A 101 0.80 -1.80 1.42
N TYR A 102 0.84 -2.41 2.60
CA TYR A 102 0.30 -3.74 2.85
C TYR A 102 -0.32 -3.71 4.24
N LEU A 103 -1.64 -3.70 4.29
CA LEU A 103 -2.38 -3.48 5.53
C LEU A 103 -3.14 -4.73 5.96
N PRO A 104 -2.97 -5.15 7.22
CA PRO A 104 -3.83 -6.21 7.78
C PRO A 104 -5.27 -5.72 7.88
N LYS A 105 -6.25 -6.60 7.64
CA LYS A 105 -7.66 -6.25 7.78
C LYS A 105 -8.00 -5.81 9.21
N GLU A 106 -7.20 -6.19 10.19
CA GLU A 106 -7.34 -5.75 11.58
C GLU A 106 -7.17 -4.24 11.74
N THR A 107 -6.55 -3.56 10.76
CA THR A 107 -6.36 -2.10 10.78
C THR A 107 -7.51 -1.32 10.13
N LEU A 108 -8.59 -1.99 9.75
CA LEU A 108 -9.71 -1.34 9.05
C LEU A 108 -10.31 -0.16 9.82
N THR A 109 -10.35 -0.23 11.15
CA THR A 109 -10.91 0.86 11.95
C THR A 109 -10.16 2.18 11.78
N ASP A 110 -8.88 2.12 11.42
CA ASP A 110 -8.04 3.30 11.19
C ASP A 110 -7.75 3.54 9.72
N LEU A 111 -8.50 2.88 8.84
CA LEU A 111 -8.20 2.88 7.41
C LEU A 111 -8.14 4.29 6.82
N ASP A 112 -9.07 5.15 7.20
CA ASP A 112 -9.12 6.53 6.70
C ASP A 112 -7.84 7.30 7.03
N HIS A 113 -7.37 7.22 8.26
CA HIS A 113 -6.14 7.89 8.68
C HIS A 113 -4.91 7.30 8.01
N LEU A 114 -4.85 5.96 7.91
CA LEU A 114 -3.74 5.28 7.26
C LEU A 114 -3.64 5.66 5.79
N LEU A 115 -4.77 5.71 5.09
CA LEU A 115 -4.78 6.08 3.67
C LEU A 115 -4.41 7.54 3.46
N GLU A 116 -4.86 8.43 4.33
CA GLU A 116 -4.46 9.84 4.25
C GLU A 116 -2.95 10.00 4.37
N ASP A 117 -2.36 9.32 5.35
CA ASP A 117 -0.93 9.38 5.58
C ASP A 117 -0.15 8.78 4.41
N LEU A 118 -0.63 7.66 3.86
CA LEU A 118 0.01 7.00 2.72
C LEU A 118 -0.05 7.85 1.46
N LEU A 119 -1.20 8.45 1.17
CA LEU A 119 -1.35 9.31 0.00
C LEU A 119 -0.51 10.57 0.14
N THR A 120 -0.46 11.15 1.33
CA THR A 120 0.38 12.31 1.60
C THR A 120 1.85 11.98 1.35
N ALA A 121 2.33 10.85 1.88
CA ALA A 121 3.71 10.43 1.66
C ALA A 121 3.99 10.19 0.18
N HIS A 122 3.07 9.54 -0.52
CA HIS A 122 3.20 9.25 -1.94
C HIS A 122 3.26 10.55 -2.77
N GLU A 123 2.37 11.50 -2.50
CA GLU A 123 2.33 12.78 -3.20
C GLU A 123 3.58 13.63 -2.94
N GLN A 124 4.17 13.51 -1.76
CA GLN A 124 5.38 14.22 -1.39
C GLN A 124 6.65 13.50 -1.88
N GLY A 125 6.50 12.38 -2.58
CA GLY A 125 7.63 11.58 -3.03
C GLY A 125 8.37 10.86 -1.93
N GLN A 126 7.79 10.75 -0.74
CA GLN A 126 8.38 10.02 0.37
C GLN A 126 8.10 8.52 0.23
N PRO A 127 9.02 7.65 0.69
CA PRO A 127 8.79 6.21 0.60
C PRO A 127 7.63 5.79 1.52
N PRO A 128 6.51 5.31 0.98
CA PRO A 128 5.37 4.92 1.83
C PRO A 128 5.68 3.74 2.75
N TRP A 129 6.63 2.89 2.38
CA TRP A 129 7.01 1.73 3.17
C TRP A 129 7.64 2.09 4.51
N LYS A 130 8.30 3.24 4.60
CA LYS A 130 8.81 3.73 5.88
C LYS A 130 7.65 3.94 6.86
N LEU A 131 6.59 4.56 6.39
CA LEU A 131 5.41 4.79 7.21
C LEU A 131 4.79 3.47 7.67
N LEU A 132 4.70 2.48 6.77
CA LEU A 132 4.19 1.17 7.11
C LEU A 132 4.98 0.53 8.24
N PHE A 133 6.31 0.46 8.09
CA PHE A 133 7.14 -0.21 9.09
C PHE A 133 7.23 0.58 10.39
N ASP A 134 7.17 1.91 10.34
CA ASP A 134 7.12 2.73 11.54
C ASP A 134 5.84 2.47 12.34
N LYS A 135 4.71 2.29 11.66
CA LYS A 135 3.42 2.08 12.32
C LYS A 135 3.12 0.63 12.66
N LEU A 136 3.51 -0.29 11.80
CA LEU A 136 3.11 -1.69 11.88
C LEU A 136 4.27 -2.67 12.01
N GLY A 137 5.51 -2.17 12.16
CA GLY A 137 6.68 -3.04 12.27
C GLY A 137 6.56 -4.04 13.42
N ASN A 138 6.09 -3.58 14.57
CA ASN A 138 5.87 -4.46 15.72
C ASN A 138 4.83 -5.52 15.44
N TYR A 139 3.75 -5.17 14.75
CA TYR A 139 2.73 -6.12 14.33
C TYR A 139 3.34 -7.24 13.48
N PHE A 140 4.16 -6.87 12.49
CA PHE A 140 4.79 -7.86 11.63
C PHE A 140 5.80 -8.72 12.39
N ASN A 141 6.55 -8.14 13.33
CA ASN A 141 7.45 -8.90 14.17
C ASN A 141 6.73 -9.93 15.03
N GLU A 142 5.59 -9.57 15.58
CA GLU A 142 4.77 -10.50 16.36
C GLU A 142 4.16 -11.59 15.49
N ARG A 143 3.72 -11.22 14.30
CA ARG A 143 3.03 -12.15 13.39
C ARG A 143 3.98 -13.13 12.72
N PHE A 144 5.17 -12.67 12.32
CA PHE A 144 6.12 -13.43 11.52
C PHE A 144 7.30 -13.96 12.34
N GLY A 145 7.48 -13.51 13.57
CA GLY A 145 8.66 -13.76 14.38
C GLY A 145 9.65 -12.61 14.29
N PRO A 146 10.42 -12.32 15.35
CA PRO A 146 11.29 -11.14 15.38
C PRO A 146 12.43 -11.15 14.35
N ASP A 147 12.77 -12.32 13.83
CA ASP A 147 13.86 -12.52 12.87
C ASP A 147 13.36 -12.78 11.43
N TRP A 148 12.12 -12.46 11.14
CA TRP A 148 11.51 -12.81 9.87
C TRP A 148 12.22 -12.19 8.65
N GLN A 149 12.79 -11.00 8.80
CA GLN A 149 13.54 -10.35 7.72
C GLN A 149 14.89 -11.02 7.48
N GLU A 150 15.48 -11.61 8.50
CA GLU A 150 16.76 -12.29 8.38
C GLU A 150 16.72 -13.53 7.49
N LYS A 151 15.54 -14.13 7.36
CA LYS A 151 15.35 -15.34 6.55
C LYS A 151 15.44 -15.06 5.06
N ASP A 152 15.39 -13.80 4.66
CA ASP A 152 15.43 -13.41 3.25
C ASP A 152 16.32 -12.18 3.10
N GLN A 153 17.56 -12.33 3.53
CA GLN A 153 18.51 -11.22 3.60
C GLN A 153 18.76 -10.54 2.27
N GLU A 154 18.80 -11.31 1.19
CA GLU A 154 19.01 -10.75 -0.14
C GLU A 154 17.92 -9.75 -0.50
N PHE A 155 16.68 -10.14 -0.31
CA PHE A 155 15.54 -9.25 -0.59
C PHE A 155 15.58 -7.98 0.27
N TRP A 156 15.77 -8.14 1.58
CA TRP A 156 15.71 -7.00 2.49
C TRP A 156 16.91 -6.08 2.35
N SER A 157 18.07 -6.61 1.99
CA SER A 157 19.23 -5.78 1.69
C SER A 157 18.99 -4.93 0.46
N GLU A 158 18.42 -5.54 -0.59
CA GLU A 158 18.09 -4.83 -1.81
C GLU A 158 16.97 -3.79 -1.57
N PHE A 159 15.96 -4.17 -0.79
CA PHE A 159 14.89 -3.25 -0.41
C PHE A 159 15.45 -2.03 0.34
N SER A 160 16.30 -2.27 1.33
CA SER A 160 16.92 -1.18 2.08
C SER A 160 17.74 -0.26 1.19
N ARG A 161 18.48 -0.82 0.24
CA ARG A 161 19.24 -0.03 -0.72
C ARG A 161 18.33 0.82 -1.59
N THR A 162 17.28 0.23 -2.15
CA THR A 162 16.31 0.93 -2.98
C THR A 162 15.62 2.05 -2.19
N TYR A 163 15.23 1.75 -0.98
CA TYR A 163 14.63 2.72 -0.07
C TYR A 163 15.57 3.88 0.20
N GLN A 164 16.83 3.58 0.51
CA GLN A 164 17.84 4.62 0.78
C GLN A 164 18.14 5.45 -0.47
N VAL A 165 18.20 4.82 -1.63
CA VAL A 165 18.41 5.51 -2.89
C VAL A 165 17.28 6.49 -3.18
N SER A 166 16.03 6.07 -3.01
CA SER A 166 14.87 6.95 -3.19
C SER A 166 14.95 8.16 -2.26
N LYS A 167 15.25 7.91 -0.99
CA LYS A 167 15.43 8.96 -0.01
C LYS A 167 16.62 9.84 -0.38
N GLY A 168 17.72 9.23 -0.81
CA GLY A 168 18.93 9.94 -1.22
C GLY A 168 18.71 10.83 -2.42
N ILE A 169 17.89 10.41 -3.38
CA ILE A 169 17.55 11.24 -4.54
C ILE A 169 16.82 12.50 -4.10
N GLN A 170 15.87 12.37 -3.17
CA GLN A 170 15.14 13.52 -2.64
C GLN A 170 16.06 14.47 -1.89
N GLU A 171 16.96 13.94 -1.08
CA GLU A 171 17.90 14.74 -0.33
C GLU A 171 18.97 15.36 -1.24
N ARG A 172 19.32 14.68 -2.33
CA ARG A 172 20.29 15.18 -3.30
C ARG A 172 19.81 16.43 -4.03
N LEU A 173 18.51 16.57 -4.18
CA LEU A 173 17.95 17.82 -4.68
C LEU A 173 18.25 18.98 -3.73
N LYS A 174 18.63 18.67 -2.48
CA LYS A 174 18.91 19.64 -1.43
C LYS A 174 20.38 19.70 -1.03
N HIS A 175 21.09 18.57 -1.11
CA HIS A 175 22.43 18.39 -0.55
C HIS A 175 23.43 17.86 -1.58
N ASP A 176 23.97 16.68 -1.37
CA ASP A 176 24.98 16.11 -2.22
C ASP A 176 24.85 14.58 -2.30
N GLU A 177 25.79 14.00 -3.07
CA GLU A 177 25.73 12.59 -3.45
C GLU A 177 26.18 11.61 -2.38
N ARG A 178 26.76 12.06 -1.28
CA ARG A 178 27.33 11.18 -0.27
C ARG A 178 26.28 10.30 0.40
N ILE A 179 25.04 10.74 0.38
CA ILE A 179 23.94 10.00 0.98
C ILE A 179 23.72 8.68 0.25
N ILE A 180 23.88 8.66 -1.06
CA ILE A 180 23.73 7.46 -1.86
C ILE A 180 24.78 6.41 -1.48
N ASP A 181 26.02 6.83 -1.33
CA ASP A 181 27.09 5.93 -0.96
C ASP A 181 26.85 5.26 0.39
N LYS A 182 26.23 5.97 1.32
CA LYS A 182 25.90 5.45 2.64
C LYS A 182 24.65 4.61 2.67
N GLY A 183 23.83 4.69 1.64
CA GLY A 183 22.58 3.97 1.54
C GLY A 183 22.74 2.50 1.14
N ILE A 184 23.93 2.05 0.99
CA ILE A 184 24.23 0.67 0.60
C ILE A 184 24.31 -0.26 1.79
#